data_0c266a5b6f0752bc6621c1d0c64e135f
#
_entry.id   0c266a5b6f0752bc6621c1d0c64e135f
#
_cell.length_a   1.000
_cell.length_b   1.000
_cell.length_c   1.000
_cell.angle_alpha   90.00
_cell.angle_beta   90.00
_cell.angle_gamma   90.00
#
_symmetry.space_group_name_H-M   'P 1'
#
loop_
_entity.id
_entity.type
_entity.pdbx_description
1 polymer ?
#
loop_
_entity_poly.entity_id
_entity_poly.type
_entity_poly.pdbx_seq_one_letter_code
_entity_poly.pdbx_strand_id
1 'polypeptide(L)'
;MDTRLATARLARFFEALTPQSVPQLHALYDAQARFKDPFNEVQGLPEIERIFRHMYVALDGPHFVITSQLVDGAQAFLTWEFRFRFKRFDTQTLQVVRGGSHLVFNDQG
;
A
#
# COMPACT_ATOMS: atom_id res chain seq x y z
N MET A 1 -3.96 3.79 -21.73
CA MET A 1 -4.14 3.78 -20.26
C MET A 1 -3.89 5.18 -19.70
N ASP A 2 -4.71 5.61 -18.76
CA ASP A 2 -4.48 6.88 -18.06
C ASP A 2 -3.80 6.61 -16.73
N THR A 3 -2.50 6.90 -16.66
CA THR A 3 -1.68 6.66 -15.48
C THR A 3 -2.13 7.50 -14.27
N ARG A 4 -2.63 8.71 -14.52
CA ARG A 4 -3.14 9.56 -13.42
C ARG A 4 -4.38 8.96 -12.78
N LEU A 5 -5.31 8.45 -13.58
CA LEU A 5 -6.50 7.78 -13.06
C LEU A 5 -6.15 6.49 -12.33
N ALA A 6 -5.24 5.69 -12.87
CA ALA A 6 -4.77 4.47 -12.22
C ALA A 6 -4.10 4.78 -10.88
N THR A 7 -3.27 5.81 -10.83
CA THR A 7 -2.59 6.24 -9.60
C THR A 7 -3.59 6.72 -8.55
N ALA A 8 -4.56 7.55 -8.95
CA ALA A 8 -5.58 8.06 -8.02
C ALA A 8 -6.45 6.93 -7.47
N ARG A 9 -6.78 5.94 -8.30
CA ARG A 9 -7.55 4.76 -7.87
C ARG A 9 -6.78 3.95 -6.84
N LEU A 10 -5.49 3.75 -7.08
CA LEU A 10 -4.63 3.01 -6.17
C LEU A 10 -4.45 3.75 -4.84
N ALA A 11 -4.24 5.07 -4.88
CA ALA A 11 -4.13 5.90 -3.69
C ALA A 11 -5.38 5.79 -2.82
N ARG A 12 -6.56 5.90 -3.44
CA ARG A 12 -7.82 5.76 -2.71
C ARG A 12 -8.00 4.37 -2.11
N PHE A 13 -7.58 3.35 -2.85
CA PHE A 13 -7.63 1.98 -2.34
C PHE A 13 -6.79 1.84 -1.06
N PHE A 14 -5.57 2.36 -1.06
CA PHE A 14 -4.71 2.27 0.12
C PHE A 14 -5.25 3.09 1.29
N GLU A 15 -5.82 4.26 1.04
CA GLU A 15 -6.41 5.07 2.12
C GLU A 15 -7.64 4.40 2.74
N ALA A 16 -8.40 3.65 1.95
CA ALA A 16 -9.59 2.95 2.38
C ALA A 16 -9.33 1.48 2.75
N LEU A 17 -8.07 1.05 2.80
CA LEU A 17 -7.70 -0.35 3.00
C LEU A 17 -8.21 -0.87 4.34
N THR A 18 -8.80 -2.05 4.31
CA THR A 18 -9.27 -2.81 5.47
C THR A 18 -8.84 -4.27 5.31
N PRO A 19 -8.90 -5.09 6.39
CA PRO A 19 -8.63 -6.52 6.22
C PRO A 19 -9.53 -7.19 5.19
N GLN A 20 -10.78 -6.71 5.06
CA GLN A 20 -11.75 -7.26 4.13
C GLN A 20 -11.46 -6.87 2.68
N SER A 21 -10.79 -5.75 2.44
CA SER A 21 -10.48 -5.28 1.08
C SER A 21 -9.13 -5.76 0.56
N VAL A 22 -8.28 -6.38 1.40
CA VAL A 22 -6.96 -6.87 0.96
C VAL A 22 -7.06 -7.79 -0.26
N PRO A 23 -8.02 -8.73 -0.37
CA PRO A 23 -8.13 -9.55 -1.59
C PRO A 23 -8.39 -8.75 -2.87
N GLN A 24 -8.88 -7.52 -2.79
CA GLN A 24 -9.14 -6.68 -3.96
C GLN A 24 -7.85 -6.18 -4.63
N LEU A 25 -6.68 -6.42 -4.02
CA LEU A 25 -5.39 -6.19 -4.67
C LEU A 25 -5.30 -6.88 -6.03
N HIS A 26 -5.98 -8.01 -6.21
CA HIS A 26 -6.02 -8.71 -7.50
C HIS A 26 -6.58 -7.87 -8.64
N ALA A 27 -7.42 -6.88 -8.34
CA ALA A 27 -7.99 -5.99 -9.34
C ALA A 27 -7.06 -4.83 -9.72
N LEU A 28 -6.05 -4.55 -8.91
CA LEU A 28 -5.17 -3.39 -9.06
C LEU A 28 -3.76 -3.75 -9.48
N TYR A 29 -3.25 -4.91 -9.09
CA TYR A 29 -1.90 -5.35 -9.35
C TYR A 29 -1.85 -6.49 -10.35
N ASP A 30 -0.77 -6.51 -11.14
CA ASP A 30 -0.43 -7.66 -11.97
C ASP A 30 -0.18 -8.88 -11.07
N ALA A 31 -0.56 -10.07 -11.53
CA ALA A 31 -0.40 -11.31 -10.76
C ALA A 31 1.07 -11.58 -10.40
N GLN A 32 2.01 -11.07 -11.20
CA GLN A 32 3.45 -11.21 -10.99
C GLN A 32 4.08 -9.98 -10.37
N ALA A 33 3.28 -9.05 -9.81
CA ALA A 33 3.77 -7.82 -9.23
C ALA A 33 4.83 -8.09 -8.17
N ARG A 34 5.83 -7.21 -8.11
CA ARG A 34 6.87 -7.24 -7.10
C ARG A 34 6.59 -6.21 -6.03
N PHE A 35 6.88 -6.58 -4.80
CA PHE A 35 6.72 -5.72 -3.65
C PHE A 35 8.00 -5.73 -2.83
N LYS A 36 8.46 -4.54 -2.45
CA LYS A 36 9.63 -4.40 -1.60
C LYS A 36 9.39 -3.31 -0.57
N ASP A 37 9.68 -3.62 0.69
CA ASP A 37 9.75 -2.67 1.77
C ASP A 37 11.03 -2.90 2.58
N PRO A 38 11.28 -2.18 3.70
CA PRO A 38 12.53 -2.37 4.45
C PRO A 38 12.75 -3.79 4.99
N PHE A 39 11.70 -4.59 5.11
CA PHE A 39 11.75 -5.91 5.74
C PHE A 39 11.44 -7.05 4.78
N ASN A 40 10.81 -6.76 3.63
CA ASN A 40 10.29 -7.78 2.73
C ASN A 40 10.63 -7.46 1.29
N GLU A 41 10.94 -8.49 0.52
CA GLU A 41 11.02 -8.40 -0.93
C GLU A 41 10.39 -9.67 -1.49
N VAL A 42 9.24 -9.53 -2.14
CA VAL A 42 8.43 -10.65 -2.60
C VAL A 42 7.92 -10.41 -4.01
N GLN A 43 7.48 -11.50 -4.66
CA GLN A 43 6.84 -11.44 -5.96
C GLN A 43 5.57 -12.27 -5.94
N GLY A 44 4.53 -11.75 -6.59
CA GLY A 44 3.24 -12.41 -6.69
C GLY A 44 2.23 -11.92 -5.66
N LEU A 45 0.97 -11.89 -6.06
CA LEU A 45 -0.11 -11.36 -5.22
C LEU A 45 -0.32 -12.12 -3.91
N PRO A 46 -0.24 -13.47 -3.86
CA PRO A 46 -0.41 -14.16 -2.57
C PRO A 46 0.58 -13.72 -1.51
N GLU A 47 1.84 -13.48 -1.89
CA GLU A 47 2.87 -13.04 -0.96
C GLU A 47 2.65 -11.59 -0.53
N ILE A 48 2.21 -10.72 -1.43
CA ILE A 48 1.89 -9.32 -1.13
C ILE A 48 0.69 -9.27 -0.18
N GLU A 49 -0.36 -10.05 -0.43
CA GLU A 49 -1.52 -10.11 0.46
C GLU A 49 -1.14 -10.57 1.86
N ARG A 50 -0.23 -11.53 1.98
CA ARG A 50 0.22 -12.01 3.27
C ARG A 50 0.86 -10.90 4.09
N ILE A 51 1.66 -10.04 3.47
CA ILE A 51 2.30 -8.89 4.14
C ILE A 51 1.22 -7.96 4.69
N PHE A 52 0.23 -7.60 3.88
CA PHE A 52 -0.84 -6.70 4.32
C PHE A 52 -1.70 -7.32 5.43
N ARG A 53 -2.01 -8.61 5.33
CA ARG A 53 -2.78 -9.30 6.38
C ARG A 53 -2.02 -9.34 7.70
N HIS A 54 -0.73 -9.59 7.67
CA HIS A 54 0.10 -9.59 8.87
C HIS A 54 0.08 -8.23 9.57
N MET A 55 0.07 -7.16 8.81
CA MET A 55 -0.02 -5.80 9.33
C MET A 55 -1.23 -5.62 10.25
N TYR A 56 -2.40 -6.14 9.86
CA TYR A 56 -3.62 -6.05 10.66
C TYR A 56 -3.60 -6.95 11.90
N VAL A 57 -2.84 -8.03 11.87
CA VAL A 57 -2.67 -8.90 13.03
C VAL A 57 -1.73 -8.24 14.05
N ALA A 58 -0.67 -7.61 13.58
CA ALA A 58 0.40 -7.10 14.43
C ALA A 58 0.13 -5.71 15.02
N LEU A 59 -0.67 -4.89 14.33
CA LEU A 59 -0.85 -3.47 14.66
C LEU A 59 -2.32 -3.15 14.90
N ASP A 60 -2.56 -2.10 15.69
CA ASP A 60 -3.90 -1.59 15.97
C ASP A 60 -4.19 -0.38 15.10
N GLY A 61 -5.28 -0.45 14.32
CA GLY A 61 -5.75 0.63 13.47
C GLY A 61 -4.78 1.09 12.39
N PRO A 62 -4.04 0.17 11.71
CA PRO A 62 -3.10 0.61 10.69
C PRO A 62 -3.85 1.21 9.50
N HIS A 63 -3.38 2.37 9.05
CA HIS A 63 -3.96 3.02 7.87
C HIS A 63 -2.94 3.93 7.21
N PHE A 64 -3.17 4.19 5.93
CA PHE A 64 -2.34 5.09 5.13
C PHE A 64 -3.05 6.41 4.89
N VAL A 65 -2.27 7.50 4.92
CA VAL A 65 -2.70 8.82 4.46
C VAL A 65 -1.78 9.20 3.31
N ILE A 66 -2.34 9.37 2.12
CA ILE A 66 -1.57 9.74 0.92
C ILE A 66 -1.38 11.24 0.93
N THR A 67 -0.13 11.68 0.99
CA THR A 67 0.21 13.11 1.12
C THR A 67 0.50 13.77 -0.22
N SER A 68 0.98 13.03 -1.23
CA SER A 68 1.12 13.56 -2.59
C SER A 68 1.17 12.46 -3.63
N GLN A 69 0.92 12.83 -4.88
CA GLN A 69 0.97 11.95 -6.04
C GLN A 69 1.75 12.66 -7.15
N LEU A 70 2.74 11.98 -7.72
CA LEU A 70 3.51 12.44 -8.86
C LEU A 70 3.40 11.39 -9.96
N VAL A 71 3.17 11.83 -11.19
CA VAL A 71 3.01 10.92 -12.33
C VAL A 71 3.94 11.35 -13.44
N ASP A 72 4.68 10.37 -13.99
CA ASP A 72 5.57 10.58 -15.12
C ASP A 72 5.49 9.36 -16.04
N GLY A 73 4.82 9.52 -17.21
CA GLY A 73 4.63 8.43 -18.15
C GLY A 73 3.86 7.27 -17.54
N ALA A 74 4.45 6.08 -17.56
CA ALA A 74 3.88 4.87 -16.95
C ALA A 74 4.33 4.67 -15.51
N GLN A 75 4.92 5.69 -14.89
CA GLN A 75 5.41 5.63 -13.54
C GLN A 75 4.68 6.63 -12.67
N ALA A 76 4.58 6.31 -11.38
CA ALA A 76 4.06 7.24 -10.38
C ALA A 76 4.82 7.09 -9.08
N PHE A 77 4.76 8.12 -8.26
CA PHE A 77 5.32 8.09 -6.92
C PHE A 77 4.28 8.64 -5.95
N LEU A 78 3.99 7.87 -4.91
CA LEU A 78 3.10 8.29 -3.82
C LEU A 78 3.95 8.57 -2.60
N THR A 79 3.71 9.69 -1.94
CA THR A 79 4.21 9.89 -0.59
C THR A 79 3.06 9.67 0.39
N TRP A 80 3.37 9.10 1.54
CA TRP A 80 2.34 8.72 2.49
C TRP A 80 2.85 8.77 3.92
N GLU A 81 1.88 8.82 4.85
CA GLU A 81 2.08 8.53 6.26
C GLU A 81 1.37 7.23 6.58
N PHE A 82 2.07 6.32 7.23
CA PHE A 82 1.50 5.11 7.77
C PHE A 82 1.30 5.30 9.27
N ARG A 83 0.06 5.27 9.71
CA ARG A 83 -0.33 5.57 11.09
C ARG A 83 -0.90 4.33 11.74
N PHE A 84 -0.46 4.06 12.97
CA PHE A 84 -0.92 2.90 13.72
C PHE A 84 -0.62 3.07 15.21
N ARG A 85 -1.16 2.18 16.04
CA ARG A 85 -0.76 2.01 17.43
C ARG A 85 -0.28 0.58 17.62
N PHE A 86 0.61 0.38 18.57
CA PHE A 86 1.02 -0.96 18.93
C PHE A 86 -0.10 -1.65 19.74
N LYS A 87 -0.28 -2.95 19.53
CA LYS A 87 -1.21 -3.76 20.31
C LYS A 87 -0.66 -4.12 21.69
N ARG A 88 0.66 -4.03 21.84
CA ARG A 88 1.38 -4.33 23.08
C ARG A 88 2.29 -3.15 23.42
N PHE A 89 2.77 -3.11 24.65
CA PHE A 89 3.67 -2.07 25.17
C PHE A 89 2.94 -0.73 25.21
N ASP A 90 3.31 0.19 24.36
CA ASP A 90 2.67 1.49 24.28
C ASP A 90 1.48 1.43 23.32
N THR A 91 0.28 1.24 23.87
CA THR A 91 -0.97 1.15 23.10
C THR A 91 -1.65 2.51 22.92
N GLN A 92 -1.13 3.57 23.53
CA GLN A 92 -1.75 4.89 23.56
C GLN A 92 -1.15 5.86 22.55
N THR A 93 0.12 5.71 22.24
CA THR A 93 0.84 6.65 21.37
C THR A 93 0.60 6.30 19.90
N LEU A 94 0.11 7.27 19.12
CA LEU A 94 -0.01 7.12 17.68
C LEU A 94 1.39 7.12 17.05
N GLN A 95 1.70 6.07 16.30
CA GLN A 95 2.93 5.98 15.54
C GLN A 95 2.69 6.50 14.12
N VAL A 96 3.63 7.28 13.59
CA VAL A 96 3.56 7.81 12.24
C VAL A 96 4.88 7.52 11.53
N VAL A 97 4.80 6.74 10.44
CA VAL A 97 5.96 6.45 9.59
C VAL A 97 5.72 7.13 8.24
N ARG A 98 6.64 8.01 7.85
CA ARG A 98 6.59 8.67 6.55
C ARG A 98 7.39 7.88 5.54
N GLY A 99 6.81 7.71 4.35
CA GLY A 99 7.49 6.98 3.30
C GLY A 99 6.94 7.29 1.92
N GLY A 100 7.37 6.52 0.95
CA GLY A 100 6.94 6.68 -0.42
C GLY A 100 6.92 5.35 -1.16
N SER A 101 6.12 5.29 -2.23
CA SER A 101 6.00 4.12 -3.08
C SER A 101 6.24 4.52 -4.53
N HIS A 102 7.16 3.82 -5.18
CA HIS A 102 7.38 3.95 -6.61
C HIS A 102 6.54 2.89 -7.33
N LEU A 103 5.68 3.34 -8.23
CA LEU A 103 4.76 2.50 -8.96
C LEU A 103 5.13 2.48 -10.43
N VAL A 104 5.12 1.29 -11.04
CA VAL A 104 5.30 1.12 -12.47
C VAL A 104 4.07 0.38 -12.99
N PHE A 105 3.41 0.95 -13.98
CA PHE A 105 2.20 0.39 -14.56
C PHE A 105 2.51 -0.36 -15.85
N ASN A 106 1.85 -1.50 -16.02
CA ASN A 106 1.85 -2.19 -17.30
C ASN A 106 0.79 -1.56 -18.23
N ASP A 107 0.61 -2.10 -19.43
CA ASP A 107 -0.33 -1.57 -20.44
C ASP A 107 -1.79 -1.62 -19.97
N GLN A 108 -2.09 -2.39 -18.95
CA GLN A 108 -3.46 -2.54 -18.43
C GLN A 108 -3.73 -1.64 -17.22
N GLY A 109 -2.75 -0.94 -16.72
CA GLY A 109 -2.91 -0.06 -15.55
C GLY A 109 -2.64 -0.77 -14.20
#